data_9e97ab465a48ddd44cc8b6cc9700b045
#
_entry.id   9e97ab465a48ddd44cc8b6cc9700b045
#
_cell.length_a   1.000
_cell.length_b   1.000
_cell.length_c   1.000
_cell.angle_alpha   90.00
_cell.angle_beta   90.00
_cell.angle_gamma   90.00
#
_symmetry.space_group_name_H-M   'P 1'
#
loop_
_entity.id
_entity.type
_entity.pdbx_description
1 polymer ?
#
loop_
_entity_poly.entity_id
_entity_poly.type
_entity_poly.pdbx_seq_one_letter_code
_entity_poly.pdbx_strand_id
1 'polypeptide(L)'
;MFELIPRIGPRPETTDCAPHEQVSQNPDTGTHQKFKERAFDFPFVERRASIISVPGAEALWLPHDHAHGCRESFMIGQEFAHVHPSYDGSMHLMLPIECTRELFAKGWGEPHPMAATGMIPATAVLVFAPRDEPEIETALKILATSYDFALGKLANPASIQL
;
A
#
# COMPACT_ATOMS: atom_id res chain seq x y z
N MET A 1 12.05 13.81 1.59
CA MET A 1 10.65 14.27 1.52
C MET A 1 9.84 13.37 0.59
N PHE A 2 8.62 13.05 0.94
CA PHE A 2 7.74 12.21 0.12
C PHE A 2 7.02 13.09 -0.91
N GLU A 3 7.56 13.13 -2.12
CA GLU A 3 6.99 13.88 -3.24
C GLU A 3 6.74 12.95 -4.42
N LEU A 4 5.58 13.08 -5.03
CA LEU A 4 5.16 12.26 -6.17
C LEU A 4 4.88 13.15 -7.38
N ILE A 5 5.21 12.64 -8.57
CA ILE A 5 4.73 13.23 -9.82
C ILE A 5 3.22 12.94 -9.94
N PRO A 6 2.41 13.83 -10.56
CA PRO A 6 1.00 13.54 -10.78
C PRO A 6 0.80 12.29 -11.66
N ARG A 7 -0.15 11.45 -11.27
CA ARG A 7 -0.56 10.31 -12.10
C ARG A 7 -1.30 10.82 -13.34
N ILE A 8 -1.02 10.22 -14.47
CA ILE A 8 -1.61 10.62 -15.76
C ILE A 8 -2.94 9.89 -15.97
N GLY A 9 -3.95 10.65 -16.41
CA GLY A 9 -5.25 10.13 -16.76
C GLY A 9 -6.26 10.12 -15.61
N PRO A 10 -7.48 9.62 -15.89
CA PRO A 10 -8.54 9.61 -14.89
C PRO A 10 -8.27 8.61 -13.78
N ARG A 11 -8.90 8.83 -12.64
CA ARG A 11 -8.84 7.92 -11.51
C ARG A 11 -9.49 6.57 -11.90
N PRO A 12 -8.88 5.44 -11.53
CA PRO A 12 -9.51 4.14 -11.72
C PRO A 12 -10.81 4.02 -10.93
N GLU A 13 -11.72 3.19 -11.41
CA GLU A 13 -12.90 2.80 -10.65
C GLU A 13 -12.51 1.80 -9.58
N THR A 14 -13.08 1.97 -8.39
CA THR A 14 -12.87 1.08 -7.26
C THR A 14 -14.19 0.76 -6.60
N THR A 15 -14.22 -0.30 -5.78
CA THR A 15 -15.39 -0.59 -4.94
C THR A 15 -15.44 0.40 -3.78
N ASP A 16 -16.63 0.70 -3.29
CA ASP A 16 -16.86 1.63 -2.16
C ASP A 16 -17.06 0.92 -0.82
N CYS A 17 -16.86 -0.38 -0.79
CA CYS A 17 -17.03 -1.23 0.39
C CYS A 17 -16.00 -2.38 0.37
N ALA A 18 -15.91 -3.13 1.46
CA ALA A 18 -15.10 -4.35 1.49
C ALA A 18 -15.79 -5.48 0.70
N PRO A 19 -15.07 -6.24 -0.11
CA PRO A 19 -13.65 -6.10 -0.40
C PRO A 19 -13.33 -4.86 -1.24
N HIS A 20 -12.30 -4.10 -0.84
CA HIS A 20 -11.88 -2.88 -1.51
C HIS A 20 -10.94 -3.24 -2.66
N GLU A 21 -11.44 -3.15 -3.89
CA GLU A 21 -10.76 -3.60 -5.10
C GLU A 21 -10.76 -2.52 -6.17
N GLN A 22 -9.74 -2.53 -7.02
CA GLN A 22 -9.69 -1.74 -8.26
C GLN A 22 -10.36 -2.54 -9.38
N VAL A 23 -11.33 -1.93 -10.07
CA VAL A 23 -12.16 -2.62 -11.06
C VAL A 23 -12.02 -2.06 -12.48
N SER A 24 -11.15 -1.08 -12.68
CA SER A 24 -10.79 -0.56 -14.01
C SER A 24 -9.31 -0.23 -14.07
N GLN A 25 -8.77 0.00 -15.26
CA GLN A 25 -7.35 0.28 -15.52
C GLN A 25 -6.42 -0.75 -14.89
N ASN A 26 -6.86 -1.99 -14.87
CA ASN A 26 -6.08 -3.09 -14.31
C ASN A 26 -4.90 -3.42 -15.23
N PRO A 27 -3.71 -3.68 -14.70
CA PRO A 27 -2.53 -3.97 -15.50
C PRO A 27 -2.63 -5.32 -16.20
N ASP A 28 -1.87 -5.50 -17.26
CA ASP A 28 -1.68 -6.83 -17.83
C ASP A 28 -0.87 -7.71 -16.86
N THR A 29 -0.93 -9.02 -17.07
CA THR A 29 -0.27 -10.00 -16.20
C THR A 29 1.23 -9.79 -16.13
N GLY A 30 1.88 -9.43 -17.25
CA GLY A 30 3.32 -9.20 -17.32
C GLY A 30 3.75 -8.01 -16.48
N THR A 31 3.03 -6.89 -16.57
CA THR A 31 3.29 -5.69 -15.78
C THR A 31 3.09 -5.97 -14.29
N HIS A 32 2.00 -6.65 -13.93
CA HIS A 32 1.73 -7.04 -12.54
C HIS A 32 2.84 -7.94 -11.99
N GLN A 33 3.30 -8.92 -12.75
CA GLN A 33 4.37 -9.83 -12.32
C GLN A 33 5.70 -9.08 -12.11
N LYS A 34 6.06 -8.16 -13.00
CA LYS A 34 7.27 -7.33 -12.84
C LYS A 34 7.21 -6.49 -11.57
N PHE A 35 6.06 -5.88 -11.30
CA PHE A 35 5.87 -5.11 -10.08
C PHE A 35 6.04 -6.00 -8.85
N LYS A 36 5.38 -7.15 -8.81
CA LYS A 36 5.42 -8.07 -7.67
C LYS A 36 6.83 -8.56 -7.36
N GLU A 37 7.59 -8.94 -8.38
CA GLU A 37 8.97 -9.40 -8.18
C GLU A 37 9.81 -8.36 -7.42
N ARG A 38 9.66 -7.09 -7.77
CA ARG A 38 10.38 -6.01 -7.10
C ARG A 38 9.77 -5.64 -5.75
N ALA A 39 8.45 -5.72 -5.62
CA ALA A 39 7.74 -5.40 -4.38
C ALA A 39 8.17 -6.31 -3.23
N PHE A 40 8.44 -7.57 -3.50
CA PHE A 40 8.84 -8.54 -2.48
C PHE A 40 10.37 -8.65 -2.27
N ASP A 41 11.16 -7.82 -2.94
CA ASP A 41 12.62 -7.84 -2.87
C ASP A 41 13.22 -6.88 -1.82
N PHE A 42 12.41 -6.31 -0.95
CA PHE A 42 12.91 -5.51 0.17
C PHE A 42 13.56 -6.41 1.23
N PRO A 43 14.68 -5.97 1.85
CA PRO A 43 15.35 -6.77 2.87
C PRO A 43 14.43 -7.15 4.02
N PHE A 44 14.53 -8.40 4.49
CA PHE A 44 13.78 -8.96 5.61
C PHE A 44 12.30 -9.20 5.35
N VAL A 45 11.74 -8.77 4.22
CA VAL A 45 10.33 -8.99 3.91
C VAL A 45 10.06 -10.46 3.67
N GLU A 46 9.09 -10.99 4.40
CA GLU A 46 8.54 -12.32 4.17
C GLU A 46 7.27 -12.22 3.33
N ARG A 47 7.15 -13.08 2.34
CA ARG A 47 5.98 -13.20 1.49
C ARG A 47 5.02 -14.22 2.08
N ARG A 48 3.79 -13.79 2.39
CA ARG A 48 2.76 -14.64 3.00
C ARG A 48 1.43 -14.42 2.29
N ALA A 49 0.51 -15.39 2.42
CA ALA A 49 -0.88 -15.13 2.05
C ALA A 49 -1.44 -14.07 3.00
N SER A 50 -2.13 -13.06 2.45
CA SER A 50 -2.78 -12.05 3.30
C SER A 50 -3.94 -12.67 4.06
N ILE A 51 -4.04 -12.39 5.36
CA ILE A 51 -5.12 -12.86 6.22
C ILE A 51 -6.26 -11.85 6.35
N ILE A 52 -6.13 -10.69 5.73
CA ILE A 52 -7.08 -9.58 5.83
C ILE A 52 -7.64 -9.14 4.46
N SER A 53 -7.22 -9.77 3.38
CA SER A 53 -7.61 -9.42 2.02
C SER A 53 -8.32 -10.56 1.31
N VAL A 54 -8.62 -10.35 0.02
CA VAL A 54 -9.25 -11.36 -0.84
C VAL A 54 -8.34 -12.58 -1.03
N PRO A 55 -8.92 -13.76 -1.33
CA PRO A 55 -8.11 -14.93 -1.65
C PRO A 55 -7.13 -14.66 -2.78
N GLY A 56 -5.87 -15.06 -2.61
CA GLY A 56 -4.80 -14.84 -3.57
C GLY A 56 -4.03 -13.54 -3.38
N ALA A 57 -4.47 -12.65 -2.52
CA ALA A 57 -3.67 -11.47 -2.14
C ALA A 57 -2.45 -11.93 -1.33
N GLU A 58 -1.31 -11.30 -1.62
CA GLU A 58 -0.03 -11.66 -1.01
C GLU A 58 0.48 -10.53 -0.12
N ALA A 59 0.78 -10.88 1.13
CA ALA A 59 1.21 -9.93 2.16
C ALA A 59 2.72 -9.75 2.18
N LEU A 60 3.13 -8.50 2.41
CA LEU A 60 4.49 -8.14 2.82
C LEU A 60 4.50 -8.09 4.35
N TRP A 61 5.25 -8.99 4.93
CA TRP A 61 5.34 -9.19 6.37
C TRP A 61 6.76 -8.91 6.84
N LEU A 62 6.92 -8.17 7.96
CA LEU A 62 8.22 -8.00 8.59
C LEU A 62 8.36 -8.93 9.79
N PRO A 63 9.50 -9.63 9.93
CA PRO A 63 9.78 -10.38 11.15
C PRO A 63 9.81 -9.46 12.37
N HIS A 64 9.50 -10.01 13.52
CA HIS A 64 9.42 -9.27 14.79
C HIS A 64 10.67 -8.40 15.06
N ASP A 65 11.86 -8.92 14.76
CA ASP A 65 13.13 -8.23 15.01
C ASP A 65 13.32 -6.98 14.13
N HIS A 66 12.52 -6.79 13.10
CA HIS A 66 12.60 -5.67 12.17
C HIS A 66 11.34 -4.80 12.16
N ALA A 67 10.26 -5.25 12.79
CA ALA A 67 8.96 -4.58 12.82
C ALA A 67 8.90 -3.55 13.95
N HIS A 68 9.68 -2.47 13.81
CA HIS A 68 9.84 -1.43 14.86
C HIS A 68 8.90 -0.23 14.68
N GLY A 69 8.06 -0.23 13.65
CA GLY A 69 7.11 0.85 13.43
C GLY A 69 6.02 0.92 14.48
N CYS A 70 5.33 2.06 14.53
CA CYS A 70 4.18 2.24 15.41
C CYS A 70 3.02 1.31 15.00
N ARG A 71 1.99 1.21 15.84
CA ARG A 71 0.81 0.37 15.56
C ARG A 71 0.19 0.69 14.21
N GLU A 72 0.11 1.97 13.84
CA GLU A 72 -0.49 2.46 12.61
C GLU A 72 0.32 2.17 11.36
N SER A 73 1.53 1.62 11.48
CA SER A 73 2.35 1.19 10.36
C SER A 73 2.04 -0.24 9.90
N PHE A 74 1.17 -0.95 10.61
CA PHE A 74 0.75 -2.31 10.29
C PHE A 74 -0.76 -2.41 10.14
N MET A 75 -1.18 -3.25 9.22
CA MET A 75 -2.59 -3.53 8.97
C MET A 75 -3.14 -4.52 9.99
N ILE A 76 -2.46 -5.65 10.13
CA ILE A 76 -2.73 -6.69 11.09
C ILE A 76 -1.42 -7.41 11.43
N GLY A 77 -1.14 -7.63 12.71
CA GLY A 77 0.13 -8.25 13.11
C GLY A 77 1.32 -7.45 12.57
N GLN A 78 2.14 -8.08 11.75
CA GLN A 78 3.32 -7.49 11.12
C GLN A 78 3.16 -7.32 9.59
N GLU A 79 1.94 -7.45 9.10
CA GLU A 79 1.59 -7.16 7.71
C GLU A 79 1.49 -5.63 7.53
N PHE A 80 2.37 -5.05 6.72
CA PHE A 80 2.36 -3.61 6.44
C PHE A 80 1.82 -3.28 5.05
N ALA A 81 1.74 -4.26 4.17
CA ALA A 81 1.18 -4.11 2.83
C ALA A 81 0.71 -5.46 2.30
N HIS A 82 -0.20 -5.44 1.34
CA HIS A 82 -0.52 -6.63 0.54
C HIS A 82 -0.87 -6.23 -0.89
N VAL A 83 -0.46 -7.07 -1.83
CA VAL A 83 -0.71 -6.89 -3.26
C VAL A 83 -1.89 -7.77 -3.66
N HIS A 84 -2.88 -7.17 -4.30
CA HIS A 84 -4.05 -7.88 -4.81
C HIS A 84 -3.68 -8.81 -5.97
N PRO A 85 -4.49 -9.85 -6.25
CA PRO A 85 -4.27 -10.74 -7.39
C PRO A 85 -4.24 -9.99 -8.72
N SER A 86 -3.77 -10.67 -9.78
CA SER A 86 -3.54 -10.06 -11.09
C SER A 86 -4.78 -9.47 -11.75
N TYR A 87 -5.97 -9.95 -11.40
CA TYR A 87 -7.22 -9.37 -11.94
C TYR A 87 -7.45 -7.92 -11.46
N ASP A 88 -6.85 -7.54 -10.36
CA ASP A 88 -6.96 -6.23 -9.74
C ASP A 88 -5.63 -5.46 -9.87
N GLY A 89 -4.56 -5.96 -9.28
CA GLY A 89 -3.21 -5.42 -9.38
C GLY A 89 -2.88 -4.27 -8.44
N SER A 90 -3.87 -3.70 -7.76
CA SER A 90 -3.64 -2.65 -6.75
C SER A 90 -3.10 -3.25 -5.45
N MET A 91 -2.74 -2.39 -4.52
CA MET A 91 -2.25 -2.82 -3.21
C MET A 91 -2.81 -1.96 -2.09
N HIS A 92 -2.96 -2.55 -0.92
CA HIS A 92 -3.15 -1.80 0.32
C HIS A 92 -1.83 -1.71 1.06
N LEU A 93 -1.57 -0.56 1.66
CA LEU A 93 -0.39 -0.36 2.49
C LEU A 93 -0.65 0.75 3.51
N MET A 94 0.29 0.89 4.44
CA MET A 94 0.22 1.86 5.51
C MET A 94 1.21 2.98 5.25
N LEU A 95 0.76 4.22 5.33
CA LEU A 95 1.61 5.41 5.17
C LEU A 95 1.42 6.36 6.35
N PRO A 96 2.47 7.11 6.74
CA PRO A 96 2.26 8.25 7.63
C PRO A 96 1.18 9.19 7.06
N ILE A 97 0.37 9.79 7.92
CA ILE A 97 -0.76 10.64 7.50
C ILE A 97 -0.36 11.74 6.51
N GLU A 98 0.80 12.34 6.71
CA GLU A 98 1.30 13.38 5.78
C GLU A 98 1.54 12.83 4.37
N CYS A 99 2.03 11.60 4.29
CA CYS A 99 2.27 10.93 3.01
C CYS A 99 0.95 10.54 2.32
N THR A 100 -0.09 10.20 3.07
CA THR A 100 -1.40 9.89 2.48
C THR A 100 -1.98 11.09 1.73
N ARG A 101 -1.77 12.30 2.25
CA ARG A 101 -2.24 13.53 1.60
C ARG A 101 -1.59 13.73 0.23
N GLU A 102 -0.29 13.54 0.15
CA GLU A 102 0.44 13.61 -1.12
C GLU A 102 -0.04 12.54 -2.10
N LEU A 103 -0.22 11.31 -1.61
CA LEU A 103 -0.74 10.20 -2.41
C LEU A 103 -2.07 10.56 -3.08
N PHE A 104 -3.01 11.08 -2.30
CA PHE A 104 -4.35 11.43 -2.80
C PHE A 104 -4.30 12.65 -3.73
N ALA A 105 -3.55 13.68 -3.36
CA ALA A 105 -3.43 14.90 -4.15
C ALA A 105 -2.82 14.64 -5.54
N LYS A 106 -1.93 13.67 -5.65
CA LYS A 106 -1.26 13.30 -6.91
C LYS A 106 -1.98 12.19 -7.69
N GLY A 107 -3.10 11.68 -7.17
CA GLY A 107 -3.95 10.73 -7.89
C GLY A 107 -3.45 9.28 -7.89
N TRP A 108 -2.56 8.91 -6.96
CA TRP A 108 -1.98 7.57 -6.91
C TRP A 108 -2.74 6.59 -6.02
N GLY A 109 -3.70 7.06 -5.27
CA GLY A 109 -4.44 6.19 -4.36
C GLY A 109 -5.63 6.89 -3.70
N GLU A 110 -6.26 6.16 -2.80
CA GLU A 110 -7.44 6.60 -2.06
C GLU A 110 -7.47 6.00 -0.65
N PRO A 111 -8.25 6.61 0.28
CA PRO A 111 -8.45 6.02 1.60
C PRO A 111 -9.11 4.65 1.52
N HIS A 112 -8.79 3.78 2.46
CA HIS A 112 -9.54 2.55 2.63
C HIS A 112 -10.95 2.89 3.18
N PRO A 113 -12.04 2.31 2.62
CA PRO A 113 -13.40 2.63 3.07
C PRO A 113 -13.63 2.43 4.58
N MET A 114 -13.00 1.42 5.17
CA MET A 114 -13.13 1.12 6.59
C MET A 114 -12.34 2.07 7.50
N ALA A 115 -11.43 2.87 6.96
CA ALA A 115 -10.71 3.88 7.75
C ALA A 115 -11.66 4.98 8.26
N ALA A 116 -12.69 5.33 7.46
CA ALA A 116 -13.69 6.31 7.84
C ALA A 116 -14.55 5.85 9.03
N THR A 117 -14.68 4.54 9.24
CA THR A 117 -15.47 3.97 10.36
C THR A 117 -14.65 3.77 11.63
N GLY A 118 -13.34 4.00 11.57
CA GLY A 118 -12.43 3.74 12.68
C GLY A 118 -12.06 2.27 12.90
N MET A 119 -12.52 1.37 12.03
CA MET A 119 -12.19 -0.06 12.13
C MET A 119 -10.76 -0.38 11.80
N ILE A 120 -10.14 0.44 10.96
CA ILE A 120 -8.72 0.38 10.63
C ILE A 120 -8.12 1.79 10.70
N PRO A 121 -6.79 1.93 10.88
CA PRO A 121 -6.16 3.26 10.93
C PRO A 121 -6.34 4.05 9.63
N ALA A 122 -6.39 5.38 9.75
CA ALA A 122 -6.43 6.29 8.59
C ALA A 122 -5.14 6.25 7.76
N THR A 123 -4.09 5.62 8.26
CA THR A 123 -2.84 5.34 7.55
C THR A 123 -2.99 4.25 6.48
N ALA A 124 -4.08 3.47 6.52
CA ALA A 124 -4.36 2.43 5.53
C ALA A 124 -4.94 3.04 4.25
N VAL A 125 -4.28 2.80 3.12
CA VAL A 125 -4.66 3.35 1.82
C VAL A 125 -4.64 2.28 0.74
N LEU A 126 -5.43 2.48 -0.33
CA LEU A 126 -5.29 1.76 -1.58
C LEU A 126 -4.35 2.55 -2.49
N VAL A 127 -3.38 1.89 -3.07
CA VAL A 127 -2.51 2.43 -4.12
C VAL A 127 -2.93 1.79 -5.45
N PHE A 128 -3.20 2.62 -6.45
CA PHE A 128 -3.64 2.15 -7.75
C PHE A 128 -2.56 1.32 -8.43
N ALA A 129 -3.01 0.30 -9.17
CA ALA A 129 -2.11 -0.62 -9.88
C ALA A 129 -1.25 0.13 -10.91
N PRO A 130 0.06 -0.11 -10.93
CA PRO A 130 0.93 0.46 -11.97
C PRO A 130 0.61 -0.16 -13.34
N ARG A 131 0.50 0.68 -14.37
CA ARG A 131 0.13 0.28 -15.74
C ARG A 131 1.33 0.06 -16.65
N ASP A 132 2.50 0.60 -16.27
CA ASP A 132 3.72 0.58 -17.08
C ASP A 132 4.96 0.70 -16.19
N GLU A 133 6.15 0.66 -16.81
CA GLU A 133 7.44 0.75 -16.08
C GLU A 133 7.58 2.05 -15.25
N PRO A 134 7.29 3.25 -15.77
CA PRO A 134 7.38 4.47 -14.95
C PRO A 134 6.46 4.44 -13.72
N GLU A 135 5.27 3.88 -13.87
CA GLU A 135 4.33 3.73 -12.76
C GLU A 135 4.76 2.67 -11.76
N ILE A 136 5.43 1.60 -12.22
CA ILE A 136 6.07 0.64 -11.32
C ILE A 136 7.09 1.34 -10.43
N GLU A 137 7.93 2.20 -10.99
CA GLU A 137 8.91 2.96 -10.20
C GLU A 137 8.22 3.84 -9.13
N THR A 138 7.13 4.51 -9.49
CA THR A 138 6.37 5.32 -8.53
C THR A 138 5.72 4.46 -7.45
N ALA A 139 5.09 3.35 -7.83
CA ALA A 139 4.47 2.42 -6.88
C ALA A 139 5.49 1.84 -5.90
N LEU A 140 6.70 1.51 -6.39
CA LEU A 140 7.79 1.04 -5.53
C LEU A 140 8.30 2.11 -4.58
N LYS A 141 8.35 3.37 -5.02
CA LYS A 141 8.69 4.50 -4.14
C LYS A 141 7.66 4.64 -3.00
N ILE A 142 6.38 4.52 -3.32
CA ILE A 142 5.31 4.55 -2.32
C ILE A 142 5.45 3.36 -1.34
N LEU A 143 5.67 2.17 -1.88
CA LEU A 143 5.87 0.96 -1.07
C LEU A 143 7.12 1.06 -0.18
N ALA A 144 8.21 1.63 -0.69
CA ALA A 144 9.43 1.86 0.09
C ALA A 144 9.16 2.77 1.31
N THR A 145 8.30 3.76 1.15
CA THR A 145 7.90 4.64 2.25
C THR A 145 7.09 3.87 3.30
N SER A 146 6.18 3.00 2.87
CA SER A 146 5.46 2.11 3.79
C SER A 146 6.40 1.15 4.53
N TYR A 147 7.37 0.60 3.81
CA TYR A 147 8.41 -0.25 4.37
C TYR A 147 9.23 0.47 5.44
N ASP A 148 9.68 1.70 5.15
CA ASP A 148 10.41 2.52 6.13
C ASP A 148 9.56 2.87 7.34
N PHE A 149 8.27 3.08 7.14
CA PHE A 149 7.31 3.30 8.22
C PHE A 149 7.20 2.06 9.11
N ALA A 150 7.08 0.88 8.53
CA ALA A 150 7.02 -0.39 9.25
C ALA A 150 8.34 -0.74 9.95
N LEU A 151 9.47 -0.34 9.39
CA LEU A 151 10.79 -0.48 10.05
C LEU A 151 10.97 0.44 11.25
N GLY A 152 10.12 1.46 11.41
CA GLY A 152 10.26 2.45 12.47
C GLY A 152 11.15 3.63 12.12
N LYS A 153 11.49 3.81 10.84
CA LYS A 153 12.31 4.93 10.37
C LYS A 153 11.53 6.23 10.19
N LEU A 154 10.20 6.14 10.09
CA LEU A 154 9.31 7.29 9.91
C LEU A 154 8.32 7.35 11.07
N ALA A 155 8.11 8.56 11.62
CA ALA A 155 7.11 8.79 12.65
C ALA A 155 5.75 9.12 12.02
N ASN A 156 4.67 8.77 12.74
CA ASN A 156 3.35 9.29 12.45
C ASN A 156 3.07 10.41 13.46
N PRO A 157 3.00 11.70 13.04
CA PRO A 157 2.82 12.82 13.96
C PRO A 157 1.58 12.69 14.86
N ALA A 158 0.55 12.01 14.39
CA ALA A 158 -0.67 11.76 15.18
C ALA A 158 -0.42 10.84 16.38
N SER A 159 0.65 10.03 16.36
CA SER A 159 1.02 9.12 17.45
C SER A 159 1.87 9.80 18.54
N ILE A 160 2.36 11.01 18.29
CA ILE A 160 3.28 11.73 19.18
C ILE A 160 2.51 12.60 20.19
N GLN A 161 1.20 12.74 20.03
CA GLN A 161 0.35 13.58 20.89
C GLN A 161 -0.22 12.82 22.10
N LEU A 162 0.59 12.00 22.76
CA LEU A 162 0.24 11.42 24.06
C LEU A 162 1.16 11.92 25.16
#